data_43612c1bc388fbc2b778fd6a37662442
#
_entry.id   43612c1bc388fbc2b778fd6a37662442
#
_cell.length_a   1.000
_cell.length_b   1.000
_cell.length_c   1.000
_cell.angle_alpha   90.00
_cell.angle_beta   90.00
_cell.angle_gamma   90.00
#
_symmetry.space_group_name_H-M   'P 1'
#
loop_
_entity.id
_entity.type
_entity.pdbx_description
1 polymer ?
#
loop_
_entity_poly.entity_id
_entity_poly.type
_entity_poly.pdbx_seq_one_letter_code
_entity_poly.pdbx_strand_id
1 'polypeptide(L)'
;MDAIKKKMQAMKVEKDNACDRCDVCEEASKVAKLRAAKAEDEVAELATKARQLETELDLTTEKLGIVSLQLEEKEKALLAAEAEMNALNRRVSGLEEDLEKTEEK
;
A
#
# COMPACT_ATOMS: atom_id res chain seq x y z
N MET A 1 -10.77 -75.02 -17.39
CA MET A 1 -11.51 -73.86 -17.85
C MET A 1 -11.85 -72.86 -16.76
N ASP A 2 -12.25 -73.32 -15.57
CA ASP A 2 -12.59 -72.39 -14.48
C ASP A 2 -11.42 -71.58 -13.96
N ALA A 3 -10.21 -72.16 -13.94
CA ALA A 3 -9.00 -71.43 -13.53
C ALA A 3 -8.65 -70.30 -14.49
N ILE A 4 -8.86 -70.48 -15.80
CA ILE A 4 -8.61 -69.45 -16.82
C ILE A 4 -9.64 -68.34 -16.70
N LYS A 5 -10.91 -68.69 -16.49
CA LYS A 5 -11.96 -67.66 -16.30
C LYS A 5 -11.75 -66.87 -15.08
N LYS A 6 -11.34 -67.43 -13.95
CA LYS A 6 -10.98 -66.75 -12.71
C LYS A 6 -9.82 -65.83 -12.91
N LYS A 7 -8.79 -66.24 -13.62
CA LYS A 7 -7.61 -65.45 -13.91
C LYS A 7 -7.94 -64.24 -14.82
N MET A 8 -8.77 -64.52 -15.84
CA MET A 8 -9.22 -63.43 -16.72
C MET A 8 -10.06 -62.40 -15.98
N GLN A 9 -10.91 -62.84 -15.07
CA GLN A 9 -11.75 -61.96 -14.27
C GLN A 9 -10.93 -61.14 -13.28
N ALA A 10 -9.91 -61.75 -12.64
CA ALA A 10 -8.97 -61.05 -11.78
C ALA A 10 -8.19 -59.99 -12.55
N MET A 11 -7.73 -60.29 -13.76
CA MET A 11 -7.05 -59.36 -14.62
C MET A 11 -7.94 -58.19 -15.03
N LYS A 12 -9.21 -58.45 -15.31
CA LYS A 12 -10.20 -57.44 -15.64
C LYS A 12 -10.42 -56.46 -14.46
N VAL A 13 -10.55 -57.02 -13.26
CA VAL A 13 -10.68 -56.21 -12.03
C VAL A 13 -9.44 -55.34 -11.81
N GLU A 14 -8.25 -55.91 -11.97
CA GLU A 14 -7.00 -55.13 -11.88
C GLU A 14 -6.94 -54.00 -12.89
N LYS A 15 -7.35 -54.27 -14.12
CA LYS A 15 -7.42 -53.25 -15.19
C LYS A 15 -8.39 -52.15 -14.82
N ASP A 16 -9.59 -52.50 -14.38
CA ASP A 16 -10.62 -51.52 -14.01
C ASP A 16 -10.17 -50.69 -12.83
N ASN A 17 -9.54 -51.28 -11.83
CA ASN A 17 -8.99 -50.58 -10.69
C ASN A 17 -7.87 -49.63 -11.09
N ALA A 18 -7.01 -50.02 -12.02
CA ALA A 18 -5.96 -49.17 -12.54
C ALA A 18 -6.52 -47.99 -13.35
N CYS A 19 -7.55 -48.23 -14.15
CA CYS A 19 -8.26 -47.17 -14.89
C CYS A 19 -8.92 -46.18 -13.94
N ASP A 20 -9.58 -46.67 -12.88
CA ASP A 20 -10.21 -45.83 -11.86
C ASP A 20 -9.19 -44.95 -11.15
N ARG A 21 -8.04 -45.52 -10.78
CA ARG A 21 -6.94 -44.73 -10.18
C ARG A 21 -6.39 -43.67 -11.13
N CYS A 22 -6.28 -44.03 -12.42
CA CYS A 22 -5.85 -43.10 -13.45
C CYS A 22 -6.84 -41.94 -13.56
N ASP A 23 -8.15 -42.22 -13.59
CA ASP A 23 -9.19 -41.20 -13.67
C ASP A 23 -9.17 -40.25 -12.45
N VAL A 24 -8.99 -40.82 -11.25
CA VAL A 24 -8.86 -40.03 -10.01
C VAL A 24 -7.63 -39.12 -10.06
N CYS A 25 -6.51 -39.67 -10.53
CA CYS A 25 -5.28 -38.87 -10.68
C CYS A 25 -5.43 -37.76 -11.73
N GLU A 26 -6.10 -38.02 -12.84
CA GLU A 26 -6.39 -37.02 -13.87
C GLU A 26 -7.26 -35.90 -13.32
N GLU A 27 -8.31 -36.23 -12.57
CA GLU A 27 -9.16 -35.22 -11.92
C GLU A 27 -8.40 -34.40 -10.90
N ALA A 28 -7.59 -35.04 -10.05
CA ALA A 28 -6.74 -34.34 -9.10
C ALA A 28 -5.75 -33.39 -9.80
N SER A 29 -5.19 -33.86 -10.92
CA SER A 29 -4.29 -33.01 -11.73
C SER A 29 -5.00 -31.79 -12.30
N LYS A 30 -6.22 -31.97 -12.83
CA LYS A 30 -7.03 -30.85 -13.35
C LYS A 30 -7.34 -29.84 -12.26
N VAL A 31 -7.78 -30.31 -11.09
CA VAL A 31 -8.09 -29.45 -9.95
C VAL A 31 -6.85 -28.70 -9.49
N ALA A 32 -5.70 -29.39 -9.41
CA ALA A 32 -4.45 -28.75 -9.01
C ALA A 32 -4.01 -27.69 -10.03
N LYS A 33 -4.15 -27.93 -11.32
CA LYS A 33 -3.84 -26.97 -12.38
C LYS A 33 -4.73 -25.73 -12.31
N LEU A 34 -6.03 -25.93 -12.06
CA LEU A 34 -6.97 -24.81 -11.91
C LEU A 34 -6.62 -23.96 -10.70
N ARG A 35 -6.27 -24.60 -9.58
CA ARG A 35 -5.83 -23.88 -8.37
C ARG A 35 -4.55 -23.12 -8.62
N ALA A 36 -3.60 -23.72 -9.31
CA ALA A 36 -2.33 -23.06 -9.66
C ALA A 36 -2.58 -21.85 -10.54
N ALA A 37 -3.40 -21.99 -11.58
CA ALA A 37 -3.74 -20.88 -12.47
C ALA A 37 -4.42 -19.74 -11.72
N LYS A 38 -5.35 -20.05 -10.84
CA LYS A 38 -6.04 -19.06 -10.01
C LYS A 38 -5.08 -18.34 -9.07
N ALA A 39 -4.19 -19.08 -8.43
CA ALA A 39 -3.18 -18.52 -7.55
C ALA A 39 -2.19 -17.62 -8.31
N GLU A 40 -1.80 -18.01 -9.51
CA GLU A 40 -0.95 -17.21 -10.38
C GLU A 40 -1.62 -15.88 -10.77
N ASP A 41 -2.91 -15.93 -11.09
CA ASP A 41 -3.68 -14.73 -11.41
C ASP A 41 -3.78 -13.79 -10.19
N GLU A 42 -4.03 -14.35 -9.01
CA GLU A 42 -4.07 -13.58 -7.77
C GLU A 42 -2.73 -12.92 -7.46
N VAL A 43 -1.64 -13.65 -7.67
CA VAL A 43 -0.28 -13.12 -7.49
C VAL A 43 -0.02 -11.98 -8.47
N ALA A 44 -0.42 -12.12 -9.72
CA ALA A 44 -0.25 -11.07 -10.74
C ALA A 44 -1.05 -9.82 -10.37
N GLU A 45 -2.29 -9.97 -9.91
CA GLU A 45 -3.12 -8.85 -9.46
C GLU A 45 -2.51 -8.14 -8.25
N LEU A 46 -2.06 -8.92 -7.26
CA LEU A 46 -1.42 -8.38 -6.06
C LEU A 46 -0.12 -7.65 -6.40
N ALA A 47 0.68 -8.19 -7.31
CA ALA A 47 1.91 -7.54 -7.77
C ALA A 47 1.62 -6.19 -8.43
N THR A 48 0.57 -6.12 -9.24
CA THR A 48 0.14 -4.86 -9.88
C THR A 48 -0.31 -3.84 -8.85
N LYS A 49 -1.12 -4.26 -7.88
CA LYS A 49 -1.58 -3.40 -6.78
C LYS A 49 -0.41 -2.90 -5.93
N ALA A 50 0.54 -3.78 -5.63
CA ALA A 50 1.73 -3.40 -4.86
C ALA A 50 2.54 -2.32 -5.58
N ARG A 51 2.74 -2.45 -6.88
CA ARG A 51 3.45 -1.42 -7.68
C ARG A 51 2.71 -0.09 -7.70
N GLN A 52 1.38 -0.14 -7.85
CA GLN A 52 0.55 1.07 -7.80
C GLN A 52 0.65 1.77 -6.46
N LEU A 53 0.59 1.01 -5.37
CA LEU A 53 0.73 1.55 -4.01
C LEU A 53 2.12 2.13 -3.76
N GLU A 54 3.16 1.49 -4.24
CA GLU A 54 4.54 2.01 -4.16
C GLU A 54 4.67 3.35 -4.88
N THR A 55 4.10 3.45 -6.08
CA THR A 55 4.10 4.69 -6.86
C THR A 55 3.33 5.80 -6.15
N GLU A 56 2.15 5.50 -5.62
CA GLU A 56 1.35 6.45 -4.85
C GLU A 56 2.08 6.90 -3.58
N LEU A 57 2.74 5.97 -2.91
CA LEU A 57 3.51 6.26 -1.71
C LEU A 57 4.67 7.21 -2.02
N ASP A 58 5.40 6.96 -3.10
CA ASP A 58 6.52 7.80 -3.53
C ASP A 58 6.03 9.22 -3.86
N LEU A 59 4.94 9.33 -4.60
CA LEU A 59 4.34 10.63 -4.94
C LEU A 59 3.86 11.38 -3.69
N THR A 60 3.23 10.67 -2.76
CA THR A 60 2.73 11.26 -1.52
C THR A 60 3.89 11.71 -0.62
N THR A 61 4.96 10.92 -0.56
CA THR A 61 6.16 11.26 0.20
C THR A 61 6.83 12.51 -0.37
N GLU A 62 6.92 12.62 -1.69
CA GLU A 62 7.42 13.84 -2.35
C GLU A 62 6.59 15.07 -2.01
N LYS A 63 5.27 14.95 -2.13
CA LYS A 63 4.34 16.04 -1.78
C LYS A 63 4.48 16.46 -0.33
N LEU A 64 4.59 15.48 0.56
CA LEU A 64 4.78 15.73 1.99
C LEU A 64 6.07 16.49 2.24
N GLY A 65 7.15 16.12 1.57
CA GLY A 65 8.44 16.82 1.66
C GLY A 65 8.33 18.28 1.23
N ILE A 66 7.67 18.55 0.10
CA ILE A 66 7.44 19.89 -0.42
C ILE A 66 6.60 20.73 0.56
N VAL A 67 5.48 20.16 1.03
CA VAL A 67 4.59 20.84 1.97
C VAL A 67 5.30 21.14 3.30
N SER A 68 6.10 20.21 3.79
CA SER A 68 6.89 20.39 5.02
C SER A 68 7.87 21.54 4.89
N LEU A 69 8.57 21.67 3.76
CA LEU A 69 9.47 22.79 3.49
C LEU A 69 8.72 24.11 3.42
N GLN A 70 7.57 24.13 2.75
CA GLN A 70 6.72 25.32 2.67
C GLN A 70 6.23 25.74 4.06
N LEU A 71 5.86 24.77 4.90
CA LEU A 71 5.43 25.05 6.27
C LEU A 71 6.56 25.67 7.09
N GLU A 72 7.77 25.14 7.01
CA GLU A 72 8.94 25.70 7.69
C GLU A 72 9.19 27.15 7.25
N GLU A 73 9.13 27.43 5.96
CA GLU A 73 9.29 28.79 5.41
C GLU A 73 8.22 29.73 5.95
N LYS A 74 6.96 29.28 5.99
CA LYS A 74 5.86 30.07 6.53
C LYS A 74 6.01 30.33 8.01
N GLU A 75 6.45 29.34 8.78
CA GLU A 75 6.71 29.50 10.21
C GLU A 75 7.82 30.53 10.48
N LYS A 76 8.89 30.48 9.70
CA LYS A 76 9.97 31.48 9.80
C LYS A 76 9.49 32.87 9.46
N ALA A 77 8.70 33.00 8.39
CA ALA A 77 8.13 34.30 7.99
C ALA A 77 7.17 34.80 9.07
N LEU A 78 6.36 33.93 9.68
CA LEU A 78 5.48 34.33 10.78
C LEU A 78 6.26 34.84 11.99
N LEU A 79 7.31 34.13 12.40
CA LEU A 79 8.16 34.56 13.52
C LEU A 79 8.81 35.90 13.25
N ALA A 80 9.30 36.13 12.03
CA ALA A 80 9.87 37.40 11.63
C ALA A 80 8.84 38.54 11.67
N ALA A 81 7.63 38.29 11.17
CA ALA A 81 6.52 39.22 11.18
C ALA A 81 6.09 39.60 12.61
N GLU A 82 6.00 38.61 13.50
CA GLU A 82 5.68 38.81 14.92
C GLU A 82 6.72 39.66 15.62
N ALA A 83 8.00 39.40 15.34
CA ALA A 83 9.11 40.20 15.90
C ALA A 83 9.03 41.65 15.43
N GLU A 84 8.76 41.89 14.16
CA GLU A 84 8.56 43.23 13.60
C GLU A 84 7.36 43.93 14.22
N MET A 85 6.25 43.23 14.38
CA MET A 85 5.05 43.76 14.99
C MET A 85 5.30 44.16 16.44
N ASN A 86 5.99 43.33 17.20
CA ASN A 86 6.35 43.65 18.60
C ASN A 86 7.26 44.86 18.68
N ALA A 87 8.24 44.97 17.78
CA ALA A 87 9.13 46.12 17.71
C ALA A 87 8.36 47.41 17.37
N LEU A 88 7.44 47.34 16.41
CA LEU A 88 6.57 48.47 16.05
C LEU A 88 5.66 48.87 17.20
N ASN A 89 5.08 47.94 17.92
CA ASN A 89 4.26 48.24 19.10
C ASN A 89 5.05 48.95 20.20
N ARG A 90 6.29 48.55 20.43
CA ARG A 90 7.18 49.24 21.37
C ARG A 90 7.46 50.66 20.93
N ARG A 91 7.71 50.88 19.64
CA ARG A 91 7.95 52.22 19.08
C ARG A 91 6.72 53.10 19.21
N VAL A 92 5.55 52.54 18.92
CA VAL A 92 4.27 53.27 19.09
C VAL A 92 4.09 53.68 20.54
N SER A 93 4.28 52.76 21.49
CA SER A 93 4.17 53.04 22.92
C SER A 93 5.15 54.12 23.37
N GLY A 94 6.40 54.07 22.88
CA GLY A 94 7.42 55.04 23.15
C GLY A 94 7.06 56.43 22.61
N LEU A 95 6.52 56.48 21.39
CA LEU A 95 6.06 57.75 20.77
C LEU A 95 4.84 58.31 21.52
N GLU A 96 3.94 57.51 21.97
CA GLU A 96 2.80 57.91 22.78
C GLU A 96 3.25 58.54 24.10
N GLU A 97 4.22 57.95 24.78
CA GLU A 97 4.80 58.50 26.00
C GLU A 97 5.48 59.83 25.73
N ASP A 98 6.27 59.94 24.65
CA ASP A 98 6.93 61.18 24.26
C ASP A 98 5.91 62.27 23.93
N LEU A 99 4.81 61.92 23.28
CA LEU A 99 3.73 62.86 22.97
C LEU A 99 3.08 63.39 24.26
N GLU A 100 2.77 62.51 25.21
CA GLU A 100 2.22 62.90 26.51
C GLU A 100 3.14 63.86 27.25
N LYS A 101 4.43 63.59 27.30
CA LYS A 101 5.42 64.46 27.92
C LYS A 101 5.51 65.86 27.25
N THR A 102 5.37 65.85 25.94
CA THR A 102 5.36 67.10 25.17
C THR A 102 4.11 67.94 25.46
N GLU A 103 2.96 67.28 25.56
CA GLU A 103 1.67 67.94 25.87
C GLU A 103 1.64 68.54 27.28
N GLU A 104 2.26 67.85 28.26
CA GLU A 104 2.35 68.34 29.62
C GLU A 104 3.16 69.63 29.79
N LYS A 105 4.06 69.89 28.87
CA LYS A 105 4.85 71.13 28.85
C LYS A 105 4.11 72.25 28.16
#